data_4d9baecd43d2e989a1d16532dabc4624
#
_entry.id   4d9baecd43d2e989a1d16532dabc4624
#
_cell.length_a   1.000
_cell.length_b   1.000
_cell.length_c   1.000
_cell.angle_alpha   90.00
_cell.angle_beta   90.00
_cell.angle_gamma   90.00
#
_symmetry.space_group_name_H-M   'P 1'
#
loop_
_entity.id
_entity.type
_entity.pdbx_description
1 polymer ?
#
loop_
_entity_poly.entity_id
_entity_poly.type
_entity_poly.pdbx_seq_one_letter_code
_entity_poly.pdbx_strand_id
1 'polypeptide(L)'
;MTLPVPSASHAPVASAPGHGRVTLARSRDELAAALAIDDRADSTGGVPRAVVMTMGALHQGHFDLVTEAARRVGPGGTVVVTIFVNPLQFAAGEDLEAYPRTLEADVEGLTAVLRAPGGRDAHDSLAVGRLIVFAPTPEVMYPRGEPAVRIDPGPIATVLEGATRPTHFAGVLQVVLTLMHLTR
;
A
#
# COMPACT_ATOMS: atom_id res chain seq x y z
N MET A 1 45.46 -3.26 -7.31
CA MET A 1 44.93 -4.61 -7.03
C MET A 1 43.81 -4.40 -5.98
N THR A 2 42.61 -4.15 -6.45
CA THR A 2 41.46 -3.72 -5.61
C THR A 2 40.55 -4.93 -5.43
N LEU A 3 40.36 -5.36 -4.18
CA LEU A 3 39.49 -6.48 -3.84
C LEU A 3 38.02 -6.08 -3.96
N PRO A 4 37.13 -6.94 -4.44
CA PRO A 4 35.70 -6.66 -4.52
C PRO A 4 35.04 -6.75 -3.14
N VAL A 5 34.18 -5.78 -2.84
CA VAL A 5 33.31 -5.75 -1.65
C VAL A 5 32.18 -6.79 -1.84
N PRO A 6 31.90 -7.65 -0.88
CA PRO A 6 30.82 -8.61 -1.00
C PRO A 6 29.45 -7.90 -0.89
N SER A 7 28.62 -8.10 -1.89
CA SER A 7 27.21 -7.72 -1.90
C SER A 7 26.47 -8.49 -0.79
N ALA A 8 25.90 -7.77 0.16
CA ALA A 8 25.05 -8.35 1.19
C ALA A 8 23.72 -8.81 0.58
N SER A 9 23.65 -10.11 0.31
CA SER A 9 22.39 -10.78 -0.02
C SER A 9 21.48 -10.77 1.20
N HIS A 10 20.41 -9.96 1.15
CA HIS A 10 19.34 -10.04 2.14
C HIS A 10 18.47 -11.25 1.81
N ALA A 11 18.69 -12.33 2.55
CA ALA A 11 17.80 -13.49 2.53
C ALA A 11 16.42 -13.11 3.08
N PRO A 12 15.32 -13.60 2.50
CA PRO A 12 13.99 -13.36 3.04
C PRO A 12 13.84 -14.10 4.37
N VAL A 13 13.45 -13.35 5.41
CA VAL A 13 13.11 -13.92 6.71
C VAL A 13 11.84 -14.75 6.56
N ALA A 14 11.99 -16.06 6.49
CA ALA A 14 10.88 -16.99 6.52
C ALA A 14 10.30 -17.05 7.93
N SER A 15 9.10 -16.51 8.13
CA SER A 15 8.32 -16.64 9.36
C SER A 15 7.26 -17.74 9.20
N ALA A 16 7.04 -18.52 10.27
CA ALA A 16 6.13 -19.65 10.35
C ALA A 16 4.67 -19.28 10.01
N PRO A 17 3.80 -20.26 9.61
CA PRO A 17 2.40 -20.00 9.30
C PRO A 17 1.61 -19.72 10.59
N GLY A 18 1.29 -18.47 10.82
CA GLY A 18 0.48 -18.00 11.94
C GLY A 18 -0.30 -16.75 11.53
N HIS A 19 -1.52 -16.62 12.04
CA HIS A 19 -2.41 -15.49 11.83
C HIS A 19 -1.69 -14.14 11.98
N GLY A 20 -1.87 -13.20 11.03
CA GLY A 20 -1.30 -11.86 11.10
C GLY A 20 0.08 -11.70 10.43
N ARG A 21 0.29 -12.27 9.24
CA ARG A 21 1.54 -12.08 8.48
C ARG A 21 1.53 -10.79 7.68
N VAL A 22 2.48 -9.89 7.97
CA VAL A 22 2.80 -8.75 7.11
C VAL A 22 3.77 -9.18 6.02
N THR A 23 3.42 -8.90 4.77
CA THR A 23 4.28 -9.12 3.60
C THR A 23 4.61 -7.77 2.98
N LEU A 24 5.90 -7.43 2.88
CA LEU A 24 6.35 -6.22 2.19
C LEU A 24 6.68 -6.55 0.73
N ALA A 25 6.03 -5.86 -0.21
CA ALA A 25 6.28 -5.93 -1.65
C ALA A 25 6.78 -4.57 -2.15
N ARG A 26 7.91 -4.55 -2.87
CA ARG A 26 8.51 -3.34 -3.44
C ARG A 26 8.45 -3.32 -4.97
N SER A 27 8.16 -4.44 -5.59
CA SER A 27 7.98 -4.57 -7.04
C SER A 27 6.57 -5.05 -7.38
N ARG A 28 6.16 -4.88 -8.64
CA ARG A 28 4.88 -5.40 -9.14
C ARG A 28 4.84 -6.92 -9.12
N ASP A 29 5.97 -7.58 -9.39
CA ASP A 29 6.06 -9.04 -9.39
C ASP A 29 5.93 -9.59 -7.96
N GLU A 30 6.55 -8.94 -6.96
CA GLU A 30 6.36 -9.30 -5.56
C GLU A 30 4.91 -9.11 -5.09
N LEU A 31 4.27 -8.01 -5.50
CA LEU A 31 2.86 -7.78 -5.22
C LEU A 31 2.00 -8.87 -5.87
N ALA A 32 2.18 -9.13 -7.16
CA ALA A 32 1.45 -10.15 -7.89
C ALA A 32 1.64 -11.54 -7.28
N ALA A 33 2.87 -11.90 -6.89
CA ALA A 33 3.16 -13.16 -6.21
C ALA A 33 2.46 -13.26 -4.84
N ALA A 34 2.42 -12.13 -4.09
CA ALA A 34 1.72 -12.07 -2.82
C ALA A 34 0.20 -12.22 -3.00
N LEU A 35 -0.39 -11.59 -4.01
CA LEU A 35 -1.83 -11.67 -4.32
C LEU A 35 -2.23 -13.04 -4.87
N ALA A 36 -1.39 -13.68 -5.70
CA ALA A 36 -1.65 -15.00 -6.26
C ALA A 36 -1.78 -16.13 -5.22
N ILE A 37 -1.35 -15.91 -3.98
CA ILE A 37 -1.58 -16.85 -2.89
C ILE A 37 -3.07 -16.86 -2.52
N ASP A 38 -3.72 -15.69 -2.53
CA ASP A 38 -5.15 -15.55 -2.24
C ASP A 38 -6.00 -16.25 -3.31
N ASP A 39 -5.62 -16.06 -4.58
CA ASP A 39 -6.35 -16.63 -5.73
C ASP A 39 -6.28 -18.16 -5.77
N ARG A 40 -5.25 -18.76 -5.15
CA ARG A 40 -5.09 -20.23 -5.04
C ARG A 40 -5.82 -20.82 -3.85
N ALA A 41 -6.09 -20.02 -2.82
CA ALA A 41 -6.68 -20.50 -1.58
C ALA A 41 -8.19 -20.74 -1.70
N ASP A 42 -8.84 -20.16 -2.71
CA ASP A 42 -10.28 -20.25 -2.87
C ASP A 42 -10.68 -20.70 -4.28
N SER A 43 -11.16 -21.95 -4.37
CA SER A 43 -11.76 -22.49 -5.58
C SER A 43 -13.23 -22.07 -5.80
N THR A 44 -13.81 -21.25 -4.88
CA THR A 44 -15.25 -21.02 -4.83
C THR A 44 -15.69 -19.55 -4.93
N GLY A 45 -14.78 -18.57 -4.88
CA GLY A 45 -15.24 -17.18 -4.96
C GLY A 45 -14.22 -16.06 -4.71
N GLY A 46 -12.96 -16.39 -4.53
CA GLY A 46 -11.90 -15.40 -4.25
C GLY A 46 -11.86 -14.93 -2.78
N VAL A 47 -10.67 -14.77 -2.24
CA VAL A 47 -10.47 -14.26 -0.89
C VAL A 47 -10.88 -12.78 -0.85
N PRO A 48 -11.76 -12.34 0.08
CA PRO A 48 -12.12 -10.94 0.20
C PRO A 48 -10.89 -10.04 0.38
N ARG A 49 -10.80 -8.98 -0.41
CA ARG A 49 -9.66 -8.06 -0.41
C ARG A 49 -10.12 -6.63 -0.21
N ALA A 50 -9.40 -5.90 0.63
CA ALA A 50 -9.56 -4.45 0.80
C ALA A 50 -8.23 -3.75 0.55
N VAL A 51 -8.29 -2.52 0.04
CA VAL A 51 -7.10 -1.71 -0.23
C VAL A 51 -7.19 -0.40 0.53
N VAL A 52 -6.15 -0.07 1.28
CA VAL A 52 -5.96 1.23 1.96
C VAL A 52 -4.80 1.94 1.27
N MET A 53 -5.11 3.01 0.54
CA MET A 53 -4.11 3.75 -0.24
C MET A 53 -3.57 4.92 0.57
N THR A 54 -2.24 4.97 0.76
CA THR A 54 -1.54 6.01 1.54
C THR A 54 -0.28 6.48 0.83
N MET A 55 0.29 7.57 1.34
CA MET A 55 1.61 8.05 0.93
C MET A 55 2.70 7.77 1.97
N GLY A 56 2.39 7.03 3.03
CA GLY A 56 3.30 6.81 4.17
C GLY A 56 3.14 7.86 5.27
N ALA A 57 4.08 7.89 6.21
CA ALA A 57 4.00 8.66 7.46
C ALA A 57 2.68 8.37 8.19
N LEU A 58 2.42 7.08 8.43
CA LEU A 58 1.14 6.61 8.92
C LEU A 58 0.88 7.13 10.35
N HIS A 59 -0.34 7.53 10.58
CA HIS A 59 -0.83 7.96 11.88
C HIS A 59 -2.12 7.22 12.25
N GLN A 60 -2.68 7.48 13.43
CA GLN A 60 -3.84 6.76 13.95
C GLN A 60 -5.00 6.64 12.97
N GLY A 61 -5.34 7.70 12.22
CA GLY A 61 -6.41 7.65 11.23
C GLY A 61 -6.17 6.62 10.11
N HIS A 62 -4.90 6.43 9.69
CA HIS A 62 -4.57 5.37 8.74
C HIS A 62 -4.72 3.98 9.37
N PHE A 63 -4.29 3.81 10.63
CA PHE A 63 -4.45 2.55 11.35
C PHE A 63 -5.92 2.20 11.58
N ASP A 64 -6.77 3.19 11.83
CA ASP A 64 -8.22 3.00 11.95
C ASP A 64 -8.83 2.54 10.62
N LEU A 65 -8.39 3.08 9.48
CA LEU A 65 -8.80 2.61 8.15
C LEU A 65 -8.38 1.16 7.89
N VAL A 66 -7.16 0.79 8.28
CA VAL A 66 -6.66 -0.60 8.15
C VAL A 66 -7.47 -1.53 9.05
N THR A 67 -7.79 -1.11 10.27
CA THR A 67 -8.65 -1.84 11.21
C THR A 67 -10.04 -2.08 10.61
N GLU A 68 -10.66 -1.05 10.06
CA GLU A 68 -11.98 -1.17 9.41
C GLU A 68 -11.93 -2.04 8.16
N ALA A 69 -10.88 -1.90 7.34
CA ALA A 69 -10.65 -2.76 6.18
C ALA A 69 -10.55 -4.25 6.61
N ALA A 70 -9.79 -4.52 7.67
CA ALA A 70 -9.63 -5.85 8.25
C ALA A 70 -10.96 -6.45 8.71
N ARG A 71 -11.77 -5.67 9.41
CA ARG A 71 -13.11 -6.11 9.85
C ARG A 71 -14.03 -6.44 8.67
N ARG A 72 -13.95 -5.68 7.58
CA ARG A 72 -14.79 -5.91 6.37
C ARG A 72 -14.40 -7.16 5.59
N VAL A 73 -13.10 -7.44 5.47
CA VAL A 73 -12.66 -8.66 4.77
C VAL A 73 -12.79 -9.91 5.64
N GLY A 74 -12.79 -9.76 6.95
CA GLY A 74 -12.97 -10.84 7.91
C GLY A 74 -11.78 -11.79 8.03
N PRO A 75 -11.94 -12.86 8.85
CA PRO A 75 -10.92 -13.89 9.04
C PRO A 75 -10.60 -14.58 7.71
N GLY A 76 -9.32 -14.64 7.34
CA GLY A 76 -8.88 -15.21 6.07
C GLY A 76 -8.84 -14.22 4.91
N GLY A 77 -9.44 -13.02 5.03
CA GLY A 77 -9.33 -11.97 4.03
C GLY A 77 -7.95 -11.30 3.97
N THR A 78 -7.71 -10.52 2.93
CA THR A 78 -6.44 -9.81 2.71
C THR A 78 -6.66 -8.31 2.73
N VAL A 79 -5.84 -7.58 3.50
CA VAL A 79 -5.73 -6.12 3.42
C VAL A 79 -4.44 -5.75 2.69
N VAL A 80 -4.54 -4.93 1.66
CA VAL A 80 -3.38 -4.33 0.98
C VAL A 80 -3.27 -2.88 1.42
N VAL A 81 -2.15 -2.50 2.02
CA VAL A 81 -1.83 -1.10 2.33
C VAL A 81 -0.78 -0.63 1.33
N THR A 82 -1.07 0.44 0.58
CA THR A 82 -0.07 1.00 -0.31
C THR A 82 0.62 2.19 0.36
N ILE A 83 1.94 2.26 0.23
CA ILE A 83 2.77 3.37 0.71
C ILE A 83 3.53 3.90 -0.49
N PHE A 84 3.00 4.95 -1.13
CA PHE A 84 3.60 5.50 -2.33
C PHE A 84 3.45 7.03 -2.39
N VAL A 85 4.57 7.73 -2.31
CA VAL A 85 4.64 9.18 -2.53
C VAL A 85 4.60 9.43 -4.04
N ASN A 86 3.41 9.74 -4.55
CA ASN A 86 3.17 9.86 -5.99
C ASN A 86 3.66 11.20 -6.54
N PRO A 87 4.68 11.23 -7.41
CA PRO A 87 5.17 12.49 -7.95
C PRO A 87 4.16 13.24 -8.84
N LEU A 88 3.22 12.53 -9.47
CA LEU A 88 2.27 13.11 -10.41
C LEU A 88 1.23 14.02 -9.75
N GLN A 89 1.08 13.96 -8.42
CA GLN A 89 0.16 14.82 -7.67
C GLN A 89 0.82 16.06 -7.05
N PHE A 90 2.11 16.26 -7.32
CA PHE A 90 2.87 17.43 -6.89
C PHE A 90 3.18 18.33 -8.07
N ALA A 91 2.92 19.62 -7.93
CA ALA A 91 3.29 20.62 -8.93
C ALA A 91 4.76 21.03 -8.81
N ALA A 92 5.28 21.67 -9.84
CA ALA A 92 6.61 22.28 -9.77
C ALA A 92 6.66 23.31 -8.63
N GLY A 93 7.60 23.14 -7.70
CA GLY A 93 7.76 23.99 -6.52
C GLY A 93 7.04 23.51 -5.26
N GLU A 94 6.27 22.41 -5.34
CA GLU A 94 5.80 21.71 -4.14
C GLU A 94 6.90 20.79 -3.60
N ASP A 95 6.94 20.63 -2.27
CA ASP A 95 8.04 19.98 -1.57
C ASP A 95 7.90 18.45 -1.54
N LEU A 96 7.99 17.84 -2.70
CA LEU A 96 7.98 16.37 -2.86
C LEU A 96 9.16 15.71 -2.12
N GLU A 97 10.33 16.38 -2.08
CA GLU A 97 11.54 15.83 -1.46
C GLU A 97 11.46 15.82 0.06
N ALA A 98 10.80 16.82 0.66
CA ALA A 98 10.58 16.89 2.10
C ALA A 98 9.43 16.01 2.60
N TYR A 99 8.69 15.34 1.70
CA TYR A 99 7.63 14.45 2.14
C TYR A 99 8.21 13.30 2.98
N PRO A 100 7.67 13.05 4.20
CA PRO A 100 8.23 12.06 5.12
C PRO A 100 8.27 10.65 4.51
N ARG A 101 9.42 9.96 4.66
CA ARG A 101 9.62 8.59 4.22
C ARG A 101 10.00 7.74 5.42
N THR A 102 9.00 7.15 6.06
CA THR A 102 9.10 6.44 7.35
C THR A 102 8.68 4.97 7.21
N LEU A 103 9.05 4.32 6.10
CA LEU A 103 8.55 2.99 5.74
C LEU A 103 8.73 1.96 6.87
N GLU A 104 9.88 1.96 7.54
CA GLU A 104 10.17 1.02 8.64
C GLU A 104 9.19 1.23 9.80
N ALA A 105 8.99 2.47 10.23
CA ALA A 105 8.05 2.83 11.30
C ALA A 105 6.59 2.55 10.89
N ASP A 106 6.26 2.80 9.63
CA ASP A 106 4.93 2.53 9.07
C ASP A 106 4.61 1.02 9.11
N VAL A 107 5.56 0.18 8.70
CA VAL A 107 5.43 -1.29 8.73
C VAL A 107 5.36 -1.81 10.16
N GLU A 108 6.14 -1.23 11.09
CA GLU A 108 6.06 -1.57 12.51
C GLU A 108 4.69 -1.23 13.09
N GLY A 109 4.16 -0.03 12.82
CA GLY A 109 2.82 0.38 13.23
C GLY A 109 1.72 -0.52 12.68
N LEU A 110 1.79 -0.87 11.40
CA LEU A 110 0.86 -1.81 10.76
C LEU A 110 0.93 -3.22 11.39
N THR A 111 2.13 -3.66 11.75
CA THR A 111 2.34 -4.94 12.44
C THR A 111 1.74 -4.92 13.85
N ALA A 112 1.84 -3.78 14.54
CA ALA A 112 1.24 -3.61 15.87
C ALA A 112 -0.29 -3.64 15.82
N VAL A 113 -0.90 -3.02 14.79
CA VAL A 113 -2.37 -3.07 14.58
C VAL A 113 -2.87 -4.51 14.43
N LEU A 114 -2.14 -5.36 13.70
CA LEU A 114 -2.52 -6.77 13.55
C LEU A 114 -2.40 -7.59 14.82
N ARG A 115 -1.53 -7.17 15.75
CA ARG A 115 -1.28 -7.86 17.02
C ARG A 115 -2.12 -7.31 18.17
N ALA A 116 -2.74 -6.14 17.98
CA ALA A 116 -3.56 -5.55 19.03
C ALA A 116 -4.73 -6.48 19.35
N PRO A 117 -4.98 -6.82 20.63
CA PRO A 117 -6.20 -7.50 21.01
C PRO A 117 -7.37 -6.61 20.55
N GLY A 118 -8.31 -7.20 19.82
CA GLY A 118 -9.51 -6.52 19.37
C GLY A 118 -10.17 -5.77 20.52
N GLY A 119 -10.78 -4.62 20.19
CA GLY A 119 -11.42 -3.73 21.18
C GLY A 119 -12.42 -4.47 22.06
N ARG A 120 -12.92 -3.77 23.05
CA ARG A 120 -13.81 -4.08 24.20
C ARG A 120 -14.37 -5.49 24.41
N ASP A 121 -14.46 -6.34 23.38
CA ASP A 121 -14.92 -7.72 23.47
C ASP A 121 -13.78 -8.66 23.03
N ALA A 122 -13.27 -9.46 23.95
CA ALA A 122 -12.12 -10.36 23.81
C ALA A 122 -12.26 -11.45 22.71
N HIS A 123 -13.37 -11.47 21.98
CA HIS A 123 -13.61 -12.32 20.82
C HIS A 123 -13.31 -11.66 19.48
N ASP A 124 -12.99 -10.36 19.45
CA ASP A 124 -12.75 -9.57 18.24
C ASP A 124 -11.25 -9.32 18.05
N SER A 125 -10.43 -10.36 18.08
CA SER A 125 -9.09 -10.26 17.51
C SER A 125 -9.27 -9.94 16.03
N LEU A 126 -8.60 -8.89 15.52
CA LEU A 126 -8.55 -8.56 14.10
C LEU A 126 -7.83 -9.72 13.37
N ALA A 127 -8.54 -10.82 13.21
CA ALA A 127 -8.06 -12.00 12.52
C ALA A 127 -8.11 -11.73 11.01
N VAL A 128 -7.25 -10.86 10.53
CA VAL A 128 -6.98 -10.75 9.09
C VAL A 128 -6.10 -11.93 8.70
N GLY A 129 -6.45 -12.61 7.64
CA GLY A 129 -5.61 -13.69 7.12
C GLY A 129 -4.22 -13.16 6.72
N ARG A 130 -4.17 -11.99 6.06
CA ARG A 130 -2.92 -11.41 5.54
C ARG A 130 -2.98 -9.89 5.45
N LEU A 131 -1.83 -9.25 5.67
CA LEU A 131 -1.60 -7.85 5.35
C LEU A 131 -0.42 -7.74 4.38
N ILE A 132 -0.65 -7.12 3.24
CA ILE A 132 0.36 -6.84 2.24
C ILE A 132 0.64 -5.35 2.26
N VAL A 133 1.90 -4.96 2.45
CA VAL A 133 2.36 -3.58 2.29
C VAL A 133 3.01 -3.47 0.92
N PHE A 134 2.44 -2.67 0.04
CA PHE A 134 3.03 -2.37 -1.27
C PHE A 134 3.68 -1.00 -1.23
N ALA A 135 5.01 -0.98 -1.25
CA ALA A 135 5.83 0.24 -1.16
C ALA A 135 6.75 0.39 -2.39
N PRO A 136 6.18 0.72 -3.57
CA PRO A 136 6.94 0.84 -4.81
C PRO A 136 7.71 2.16 -4.90
N THR A 137 8.74 2.19 -5.76
CA THR A 137 9.34 3.45 -6.22
C THR A 137 8.57 4.03 -7.42
N PRO A 138 8.82 5.30 -7.81
CA PRO A 138 8.22 5.88 -9.01
C PRO A 138 8.50 5.07 -10.28
N GLU A 139 9.69 4.49 -10.43
CA GLU A 139 10.10 3.66 -11.56
C GLU A 139 9.32 2.34 -11.61
N VAL A 140 8.98 1.79 -10.46
CA VAL A 140 8.12 0.61 -10.34
C VAL A 140 6.68 0.95 -10.70
N MET A 141 6.17 2.11 -10.23
CA MET A 141 4.80 2.56 -10.55
C MET A 141 4.65 3.01 -12.00
N TYR A 142 5.66 3.65 -12.55
CA TYR A 142 5.64 4.23 -13.89
C TYR A 142 6.87 3.80 -14.70
N PRO A 143 6.98 2.51 -15.08
CA PRO A 143 8.21 1.95 -15.68
C PRO A 143 8.53 2.49 -17.07
N ARG A 144 7.60 3.20 -17.69
CA ARG A 144 7.77 3.91 -18.96
C ARG A 144 7.73 5.43 -18.82
N GLY A 145 7.96 5.92 -17.59
CA GLY A 145 7.79 7.32 -17.24
C GLY A 145 6.33 7.73 -17.07
N GLU A 146 6.03 9.01 -17.20
CA GLU A 146 4.68 9.54 -17.04
C GLU A 146 3.67 8.82 -17.93
N PRO A 147 2.49 8.42 -17.41
CA PRO A 147 1.48 7.72 -18.20
C PRO A 147 1.02 8.54 -19.40
N ALA A 148 0.99 7.91 -20.58
CA ALA A 148 0.55 8.56 -21.82
C ALA A 148 -0.96 8.83 -21.84
N VAL A 149 -1.74 8.01 -21.13
CA VAL A 149 -3.18 8.22 -20.93
C VAL A 149 -3.39 9.01 -19.66
N ARG A 150 -4.03 10.16 -19.77
CA ARG A 150 -4.35 11.03 -18.64
C ARG A 150 -5.83 10.92 -18.27
N ILE A 151 -6.13 11.04 -16.99
CA ILE A 151 -7.48 11.05 -16.45
C ILE A 151 -7.86 12.50 -16.17
N ASP A 152 -8.94 12.95 -16.78
CA ASP A 152 -9.50 14.27 -16.50
C ASP A 152 -10.43 14.19 -15.28
N PRO A 153 -10.13 14.89 -14.18
CA PRO A 153 -10.98 14.92 -13.00
C PRO A 153 -12.25 15.76 -13.17
N GLY A 154 -12.35 16.51 -14.27
CA GLY A 154 -13.49 17.35 -14.56
C GLY A 154 -13.62 18.60 -13.67
N PRO A 155 -14.75 19.34 -13.79
CA PRO A 155 -14.92 20.63 -13.11
C PRO A 155 -14.87 20.58 -11.58
N ILE A 156 -15.23 19.45 -10.96
CA ILE A 156 -15.20 19.31 -9.50
C ILE A 156 -13.79 19.50 -8.92
N ALA A 157 -12.75 19.25 -9.71
CA ALA A 157 -11.38 19.40 -9.30
C ALA A 157 -10.84 20.84 -9.42
N THR A 158 -11.69 21.81 -9.68
CA THR A 158 -11.30 23.23 -9.77
C THR A 158 -11.63 24.03 -8.51
N VAL A 159 -12.21 23.38 -7.50
CA VAL A 159 -12.62 24.01 -6.23
C VAL A 159 -11.78 23.48 -5.07
N LEU A 160 -11.80 24.17 -3.93
CA LEU A 160 -11.06 23.80 -2.72
C LEU A 160 -9.57 23.57 -3.03
N GLU A 161 -9.03 22.42 -2.69
CA GLU A 161 -7.63 22.04 -2.96
C GLU A 161 -7.26 22.17 -4.45
N GLY A 162 -8.17 21.85 -5.36
CA GLY A 162 -7.94 21.98 -6.80
C GLY A 162 -7.83 23.42 -7.31
N ALA A 163 -8.37 24.40 -6.59
CA ALA A 163 -8.19 25.80 -6.92
C ALA A 163 -6.75 26.28 -6.70
N THR A 164 -6.08 25.75 -5.67
CA THR A 164 -4.70 26.07 -5.32
C THR A 164 -3.68 25.13 -5.96
N ARG A 165 -4.09 23.90 -6.30
CA ARG A 165 -3.27 22.84 -6.87
C ARG A 165 -3.92 22.24 -8.13
N PRO A 166 -3.91 22.92 -9.27
CA PRO A 166 -4.70 22.54 -10.44
C PRO A 166 -4.41 21.14 -11.03
N THR A 167 -3.19 20.62 -10.83
CA THR A 167 -2.76 19.29 -11.35
C THR A 167 -2.94 18.18 -10.33
N HIS A 168 -3.21 18.50 -9.08
CA HIS A 168 -3.23 17.55 -7.97
C HIS A 168 -4.20 16.38 -8.21
N PHE A 169 -5.46 16.67 -8.48
CA PHE A 169 -6.49 15.64 -8.60
C PHE A 169 -6.31 14.75 -9.83
N ALA A 170 -5.76 15.27 -10.94
CA ALA A 170 -5.39 14.43 -12.08
C ALA A 170 -4.32 13.41 -11.68
N GLY A 171 -3.30 13.83 -10.91
CA GLY A 171 -2.28 12.93 -10.37
C GLY A 171 -2.85 11.92 -9.38
N VAL A 172 -3.77 12.34 -8.50
CA VAL A 172 -4.45 11.45 -7.55
C VAL A 172 -5.28 10.39 -8.29
N LEU A 173 -6.10 10.77 -9.27
CA LEU A 173 -6.89 9.81 -10.04
C LEU A 173 -6.00 8.81 -10.79
N GLN A 174 -4.88 9.29 -11.35
CA GLN A 174 -3.93 8.45 -12.07
C GLN A 174 -3.33 7.37 -11.15
N VAL A 175 -2.87 7.73 -9.96
CA VAL A 175 -2.28 6.75 -9.02
C VAL A 175 -3.33 5.80 -8.47
N VAL A 176 -4.51 6.30 -8.11
CA VAL A 176 -5.60 5.48 -7.56
C VAL A 176 -6.01 4.42 -8.57
N LEU A 177 -6.27 4.81 -9.85
CA LEU A 177 -6.64 3.85 -10.89
C LEU A 177 -5.53 2.81 -11.13
N THR A 178 -4.28 3.25 -11.15
CA THR A 178 -3.12 2.34 -11.30
C THR A 178 -3.07 1.34 -10.15
N LEU A 179 -3.19 1.80 -8.90
CA LEU A 179 -3.18 0.94 -7.72
C LEU A 179 -4.38 -0.01 -7.69
N MET A 180 -5.58 0.46 -8.01
CA MET A 180 -6.76 -0.42 -8.11
C MET A 180 -6.56 -1.53 -9.13
N HIS A 181 -5.90 -1.23 -10.26
CA HIS A 181 -5.61 -2.24 -11.28
C HIS A 181 -4.56 -3.26 -10.82
N LEU A 182 -3.56 -2.82 -10.06
CA LEU A 182 -2.49 -3.69 -9.55
C LEU A 182 -2.92 -4.57 -8.38
N THR A 183 -3.95 -4.16 -7.63
CA THR A 183 -4.40 -4.83 -6.39
C THR A 183 -5.69 -5.63 -6.52
N ARG A 184 -6.27 -5.67 -7.70
CA ARG A 184 -7.49 -6.46 -8.00
C ARG A 184 -7.23 -7.96 -7.99
#